data_019a003a856764d6f1d97d1bd5eb55f8
#
_entry.id   019a003a856764d6f1d97d1bd5eb55f8
#
_cell.length_a   1.000
_cell.length_b   1.000
_cell.length_c   1.000
_cell.angle_alpha   90.00
_cell.angle_beta   90.00
_cell.angle_gamma   90.00
#
_symmetry.space_group_name_H-M   'P 1'
#
loop_
_entity.id
_entity.type
_entity.pdbx_description
1 polymer ?
#
loop_
_entity_poly.entity_id
_entity_poly.type
_entity_poly.pdbx_seq_one_letter_code
_entity_poly.pdbx_strand_id
1 'polypeptide(L)'
;MKSSDMDRETETNQGVSISSEEDVLGQPMLREFFLGFIKVHILHHAAREWVYGLQLIEELGRHGYHLSPGTLYPLLHGLEKSGYLVREERLVGGKIRKYYLATPLGEQTLGQVREKIDELVREVLRDEGPKLLPEEKDRGQA
;
A
#
# COMPACT_ATOMS: atom_id res chain seq x y z
N MET A 1 -45.26 -6.33 32.88
CA MET A 1 -43.84 -6.24 33.25
C MET A 1 -43.03 -6.11 31.98
N LYS A 2 -42.53 -4.95 31.76
CA LYS A 2 -41.71 -4.64 30.59
C LYS A 2 -40.27 -4.85 30.95
N SER A 3 -39.64 -5.85 30.38
CA SER A 3 -38.21 -5.97 30.33
C SER A 3 -37.68 -4.89 29.38
N SER A 4 -36.99 -3.94 29.91
CA SER A 4 -36.24 -2.96 29.12
C SER A 4 -35.08 -3.69 28.49
N ASP A 5 -35.22 -4.05 27.25
CA ASP A 5 -34.10 -4.41 26.41
C ASP A 5 -33.25 -3.14 26.25
N MET A 6 -32.19 -3.11 27.00
CA MET A 6 -31.11 -2.19 26.70
C MET A 6 -30.45 -2.74 25.43
N ASP A 7 -30.84 -2.16 24.33
CA ASP A 7 -30.06 -2.25 23.10
C ASP A 7 -28.68 -1.67 23.39
N ARG A 8 -27.77 -2.56 23.73
CA ARG A 8 -26.34 -2.26 23.57
C ARG A 8 -26.12 -2.18 22.08
N GLU A 9 -26.20 -0.97 21.58
CA GLU A 9 -25.52 -0.65 20.34
C GLU A 9 -24.04 -0.93 20.57
N THR A 10 -23.63 -2.12 20.18
CA THR A 10 -22.24 -2.36 19.91
C THR A 10 -21.89 -1.43 18.74
N GLU A 11 -21.31 -0.30 19.03
CA GLU A 11 -20.57 0.44 18.03
C GLU A 11 -19.51 -0.52 17.50
N THR A 12 -19.88 -1.25 16.47
CA THR A 12 -18.91 -1.86 15.60
C THR A 12 -18.09 -0.71 15.05
N ASN A 13 -16.91 -0.54 15.60
CA ASN A 13 -15.85 0.24 14.98
C ASN A 13 -15.64 -0.39 13.59
N GLN A 14 -16.45 0.05 12.64
CA GLN A 14 -16.23 -0.24 11.24
C GLN A 14 -14.97 0.52 10.89
N GLY A 15 -13.85 -0.16 11.07
CA GLY A 15 -12.59 0.30 10.53
C GLY A 15 -12.84 0.68 9.08
N VAL A 16 -12.58 1.94 8.76
CA VAL A 16 -12.71 2.44 7.39
C VAL A 16 -11.86 1.54 6.52
N SER A 17 -12.51 0.60 5.85
CA SER A 17 -11.83 -0.27 4.89
C SER A 17 -11.49 0.59 3.68
N ILE A 18 -10.22 1.00 3.58
CA ILE A 18 -9.69 1.69 2.39
C ILE A 18 -9.50 0.65 1.28
N SER A 19 -10.57 -0.06 0.93
CA SER A 19 -10.51 -1.16 -0.01
C SER A 19 -11.05 -0.81 -1.39
N SER A 20 -11.72 0.33 -1.54
CA SER A 20 -12.25 0.78 -2.82
C SER A 20 -11.44 1.93 -3.41
N GLU A 21 -11.25 1.91 -4.73
CA GLU A 21 -10.63 3.02 -5.45
C GLU A 21 -11.36 4.35 -5.20
N GLU A 22 -12.70 4.30 -5.06
CA GLU A 22 -13.54 5.46 -4.82
C GLU A 22 -13.23 6.12 -3.46
N ASP A 23 -13.04 5.33 -2.40
CA ASP A 23 -12.70 5.84 -1.07
C ASP A 23 -11.32 6.50 -1.06
N VAL A 24 -10.37 5.93 -1.79
CA VAL A 24 -9.00 6.46 -1.91
C VAL A 24 -8.96 7.72 -2.75
N LEU A 25 -9.71 7.78 -3.86
CA LEU A 25 -9.74 8.93 -4.76
C LEU A 25 -10.30 10.19 -4.10
N GLY A 26 -11.20 10.05 -3.11
CA GLY A 26 -11.77 11.16 -2.35
C GLY A 26 -10.83 11.80 -1.34
N GLN A 27 -9.67 11.16 -1.03
CA GLN A 27 -8.73 11.62 -0.01
C GLN A 27 -7.31 11.63 -0.54
N PRO A 28 -6.79 12.79 -0.99
CA PRO A 28 -5.51 12.89 -1.69
C PRO A 28 -4.33 12.28 -0.93
N MET A 29 -4.22 12.50 0.37
CA MET A 29 -3.14 11.96 1.18
C MET A 29 -3.19 10.42 1.26
N LEU A 30 -4.37 9.85 1.49
CA LEU A 30 -4.55 8.40 1.51
C LEU A 30 -4.30 7.79 0.13
N ARG A 31 -4.69 8.48 -0.93
CA ARG A 31 -4.42 8.05 -2.30
C ARG A 31 -2.94 7.96 -2.58
N GLU A 32 -2.16 8.98 -2.23
CA GLU A 32 -0.70 8.98 -2.40
C GLU A 32 -0.05 7.85 -1.62
N PHE A 33 -0.48 7.64 -0.38
CA PHE A 33 -0.01 6.57 0.48
C PHE A 33 -0.34 5.19 -0.09
N PHE A 34 -1.58 5.00 -0.51
CA PHE A 34 -2.08 3.77 -1.12
C PHE A 34 -1.30 3.43 -2.41
N LEU A 35 -1.12 4.39 -3.31
CA LEU A 35 -0.34 4.20 -4.53
C LEU A 35 1.13 3.88 -4.23
N GLY A 36 1.70 4.49 -3.21
CA GLY A 36 3.05 4.18 -2.73
C GLY A 36 3.16 2.72 -2.27
N PHE A 37 2.23 2.23 -1.45
CA PHE A 37 2.18 0.84 -1.01
C PHE A 37 2.06 -0.13 -2.18
N ILE A 38 1.21 0.17 -3.15
CA ILE A 38 1.04 -0.67 -4.34
C ILE A 38 2.36 -0.76 -5.11
N LYS A 39 3.04 0.35 -5.32
CA LYS A 39 4.35 0.37 -6.00
C LYS A 39 5.39 -0.47 -5.26
N VAL A 40 5.41 -0.42 -3.94
CA VAL A 40 6.29 -1.26 -3.11
C VAL A 40 5.97 -2.74 -3.28
N HIS A 41 4.70 -3.12 -3.27
CA HIS A 41 4.26 -4.50 -3.52
C HIS A 41 4.69 -4.97 -4.90
N ILE A 42 4.51 -4.14 -5.92
CA ILE A 42 4.93 -4.47 -7.30
C ILE A 42 6.44 -4.73 -7.36
N LEU A 43 7.25 -3.82 -6.79
CA LEU A 43 8.70 -3.99 -6.76
C LEU A 43 9.13 -5.22 -5.97
N HIS A 44 8.47 -5.51 -4.86
CA HIS A 44 8.73 -6.69 -4.05
C HIS A 44 8.56 -7.99 -4.84
N HIS A 45 7.43 -8.13 -5.53
CA HIS A 45 7.16 -9.31 -6.35
C HIS A 45 8.06 -9.37 -7.58
N ALA A 46 8.26 -8.25 -8.27
CA ALA A 46 9.10 -8.15 -9.44
C ALA A 46 10.60 -8.33 -9.17
N ALA A 47 11.05 -8.12 -7.93
CA ALA A 47 12.42 -8.40 -7.50
C ALA A 47 12.69 -9.91 -7.34
N ARG A 48 11.63 -10.70 -7.19
CA ARG A 48 11.73 -12.15 -6.95
C ARG A 48 11.56 -12.98 -8.24
N GLU A 49 10.69 -12.52 -9.11
CA GLU A 49 10.34 -13.25 -10.34
C GLU A 49 9.72 -12.31 -11.37
N TRP A 50 9.65 -12.75 -12.61
CA TRP A 50 8.88 -12.08 -13.64
C TRP A 50 7.38 -12.09 -13.28
N VAL A 51 6.77 -10.93 -13.30
CA VAL A 51 5.35 -10.76 -12.97
C VAL A 51 4.58 -10.17 -14.14
N TYR A 52 3.28 -10.44 -14.21
CA TYR A 52 2.39 -9.87 -15.22
C TYR A 52 1.14 -9.26 -14.56
N GLY A 53 0.44 -8.41 -15.29
CA GLY A 53 -0.62 -7.57 -14.73
C GLY A 53 -1.73 -8.34 -14.01
N LEU A 54 -2.26 -9.40 -14.62
CA LEU A 54 -3.34 -10.19 -14.00
C LEU A 54 -2.89 -10.87 -12.70
N GLN A 55 -1.68 -11.41 -12.67
CA GLN A 55 -1.08 -11.99 -11.47
C GLN A 55 -0.96 -10.96 -10.36
N LEU A 56 -0.51 -9.75 -10.69
CA LEU A 56 -0.39 -8.66 -9.72
C LEU A 56 -1.75 -8.22 -9.19
N ILE A 57 -2.77 -8.15 -10.04
CA ILE A 57 -4.15 -7.83 -9.61
C ILE A 57 -4.64 -8.84 -8.60
N GLU A 58 -4.44 -10.13 -8.86
CA GLU A 58 -4.83 -11.20 -7.93
C GLU A 58 -4.04 -11.12 -6.60
N GLU A 59 -2.74 -10.93 -6.69
CA GLU A 59 -1.85 -10.86 -5.54
C GLU A 59 -2.16 -9.66 -4.65
N LEU A 60 -2.32 -8.49 -5.25
CA LEU A 60 -2.72 -7.27 -4.54
C LEU A 60 -4.13 -7.41 -3.94
N GLY A 61 -5.04 -8.08 -4.64
CA GLY A 61 -6.38 -8.37 -4.14
C GLY A 61 -6.39 -9.19 -2.85
N ARG A 62 -5.46 -10.13 -2.68
CA ARG A 62 -5.29 -10.90 -1.45
C ARG A 62 -4.89 -10.03 -0.25
N HIS A 63 -4.21 -8.93 -0.51
CA HIS A 63 -3.83 -7.95 0.50
C HIS A 63 -4.86 -6.84 0.70
N GLY A 64 -6.03 -6.95 0.06
CA GLY A 64 -7.11 -5.97 0.17
C GLY A 64 -7.02 -4.80 -0.80
N TYR A 65 -6.06 -4.80 -1.73
CA TYR A 65 -5.93 -3.78 -2.77
C TYR A 65 -6.64 -4.25 -4.04
N HIS A 66 -7.86 -3.79 -4.24
CA HIS A 66 -8.66 -4.13 -5.40
C HIS A 66 -8.46 -3.10 -6.51
N LEU A 67 -7.60 -3.43 -7.46
CA LEU A 67 -7.24 -2.56 -8.57
C LEU A 67 -7.86 -3.02 -9.87
N SER A 68 -8.31 -2.07 -10.67
CA SER A 68 -8.63 -2.29 -12.08
C SER A 68 -7.37 -2.30 -12.94
N PRO A 69 -7.39 -2.93 -14.12
CA PRO A 69 -6.31 -2.80 -15.10
C PRO A 69 -6.01 -1.33 -15.45
N GLY A 70 -7.04 -0.49 -15.50
CA GLY A 70 -6.90 0.95 -15.78
C GLY A 70 -6.09 1.72 -14.74
N THR A 71 -6.01 1.23 -13.51
CA THR A 71 -5.15 1.79 -12.45
C THR A 71 -3.78 1.13 -12.44
N LEU A 72 -3.72 -0.18 -12.58
CA LEU A 72 -2.45 -0.92 -12.47
C LEU A 72 -1.48 -0.64 -13.63
N TYR A 73 -1.95 -0.70 -14.89
CA TYR A 73 -1.05 -0.56 -16.04
C TYR A 73 -0.35 0.79 -16.11
N PRO A 74 -0.97 1.94 -15.81
CA PRO A 74 -0.24 3.21 -15.70
C PRO A 74 0.87 3.20 -14.64
N LEU A 75 0.68 2.49 -13.53
CA LEU A 75 1.71 2.33 -12.50
C LEU A 75 2.89 1.51 -13.01
N LEU A 76 2.63 0.40 -13.70
CA LEU A 76 3.67 -0.43 -14.31
C LEU A 76 4.45 0.34 -15.36
N HIS A 77 3.77 1.08 -16.23
CA HIS A 77 4.42 1.92 -17.23
C HIS A 77 5.26 3.03 -16.61
N GLY A 78 4.79 3.66 -15.55
CA GLY A 78 5.53 4.67 -14.82
C GLY A 78 6.81 4.12 -14.17
N LEU A 79 6.73 2.94 -13.56
CA LEU A 79 7.88 2.26 -12.96
C LEU A 79 8.90 1.81 -14.02
N GLU A 80 8.45 1.32 -15.16
CA GLU A 80 9.31 0.99 -16.30
C GLU A 80 10.00 2.25 -16.85
N LYS A 81 9.25 3.30 -17.10
CA LYS A 81 9.77 4.57 -17.62
C LYS A 81 10.81 5.20 -16.70
N SER A 82 10.62 5.06 -15.39
CA SER A 82 11.55 5.56 -14.38
C SER A 82 12.77 4.65 -14.16
N GLY A 83 12.83 3.51 -14.84
CA GLY A 83 13.97 2.59 -14.78
C GLY A 83 13.93 1.57 -13.65
N TYR A 84 12.83 1.46 -12.90
CA TYR A 84 12.68 0.48 -11.81
C TYR A 84 12.27 -0.90 -12.27
N LEU A 85 11.60 -0.99 -13.41
CA LEU A 85 11.17 -2.24 -14.04
C LEU A 85 11.69 -2.33 -15.46
N VAL A 86 11.96 -3.55 -15.91
CA VAL A 86 12.18 -3.91 -17.31
C VAL A 86 11.03 -4.80 -17.75
N ARG A 87 10.63 -4.66 -19.01
CA ARG A 87 9.51 -5.39 -19.59
C ARG A 87 10.00 -6.35 -20.68
N GLU A 88 9.41 -7.53 -20.70
CA GLU A 88 9.48 -8.46 -21.84
C GLU A 88 8.08 -8.87 -22.27
N GLU A 89 7.93 -9.08 -23.57
CA GLU A 89 6.70 -9.58 -24.16
C GLU A 89 6.86 -11.05 -24.57
N ARG A 90 5.83 -11.85 -24.27
CA ARG A 90 5.78 -13.26 -24.66
C ARG A 90 4.41 -13.60 -25.25
N LEU A 91 4.41 -14.46 -26.25
CA LEU A 91 3.18 -15.02 -26.81
C LEU A 91 2.72 -16.19 -25.93
N VAL A 92 1.56 -16.03 -25.30
CA VAL A 92 0.96 -17.03 -24.42
C VAL A 92 -0.48 -17.28 -24.85
N GLY A 93 -0.78 -18.50 -25.31
CA GLY A 93 -2.13 -18.86 -25.74
C GLY A 93 -2.67 -17.99 -26.88
N GLY A 94 -1.82 -17.57 -27.82
CA GLY A 94 -2.20 -16.72 -28.94
C GLY A 94 -2.30 -15.23 -28.64
N LYS A 95 -2.00 -14.81 -27.40
CA LYS A 95 -2.01 -13.42 -26.97
C LYS A 95 -0.66 -12.97 -26.45
N ILE A 96 -0.31 -11.71 -26.66
CA ILE A 96 0.90 -11.11 -26.11
C ILE A 96 0.66 -10.79 -24.64
N ARG A 97 1.52 -11.36 -23.79
CA ARG A 97 1.56 -11.07 -22.35
C ARG A 97 2.83 -10.28 -22.03
N LYS A 98 2.67 -9.21 -21.27
CA LYS A 98 3.76 -8.36 -20.81
C LYS A 98 4.21 -8.81 -19.43
N TYR A 99 5.50 -9.14 -19.30
CA TYR A 99 6.15 -9.51 -18.06
C TYR A 99 7.07 -8.40 -17.59
N TYR A 100 7.12 -8.19 -16.29
CA TYR A 100 7.93 -7.16 -15.65
C TYR A 100 8.87 -7.78 -14.60
N LEU A 101 10.10 -7.30 -14.56
CA LEU A 101 11.11 -7.68 -13.58
C LEU A 101 11.74 -6.42 -13.02
N ALA A 102 12.10 -6.43 -11.74
CA ALA A 102 12.84 -5.32 -11.15
C ALA A 102 14.25 -5.22 -11.75
N THR A 103 14.64 -4.01 -12.10
CA THR A 103 16.01 -3.71 -12.50
C THR A 103 16.92 -3.62 -11.27
N PRO A 104 18.26 -3.59 -11.44
CA PRO A 104 19.17 -3.32 -10.31
C PRO A 104 18.81 -2.03 -9.57
N LEU A 105 18.40 -0.98 -10.27
CA LEU A 105 17.90 0.25 -9.66
C LEU A 105 16.61 0.00 -8.86
N GLY A 106 15.68 -0.78 -9.40
CA GLY A 106 14.44 -1.16 -8.71
C GLY A 106 14.71 -1.92 -7.42
N GLU A 107 15.63 -2.88 -7.44
CA GLU A 107 16.03 -3.65 -6.25
C GLU A 107 16.71 -2.78 -5.20
N GLN A 108 17.61 -1.90 -5.61
CA GLN A 108 18.26 -0.94 -4.72
C GLN A 108 17.25 -0.01 -4.07
N THR A 109 16.33 0.53 -4.85
CA THR A 109 15.27 1.41 -4.36
C THR A 109 14.35 0.69 -3.39
N LEU A 110 13.99 -0.55 -3.67
CA LEU A 110 13.22 -1.39 -2.75
C LEU A 110 13.93 -1.55 -1.40
N GLY A 111 15.24 -1.76 -1.39
CA GLY A 111 16.04 -1.83 -0.18
C GLY A 111 15.98 -0.55 0.65
N GLN A 112 16.10 0.60 0.00
CA GLN A 112 15.98 1.91 0.65
C GLN A 112 14.57 2.15 1.20
N VAL A 113 13.54 1.76 0.46
CA VAL A 113 12.14 1.86 0.89
C VAL A 113 11.89 0.98 2.12
N ARG A 114 12.44 -0.24 2.16
CA ARG A 114 12.32 -1.13 3.33
C ARG A 114 12.90 -0.49 4.59
N GLU A 115 14.05 0.15 4.50
CA GLU A 115 14.64 0.87 5.63
C GLU A 115 13.74 2.01 6.12
N LYS A 116 13.15 2.76 5.18
CA LYS A 116 12.21 3.84 5.52
C LYS A 116 10.90 3.35 6.10
N ILE A 117 10.40 2.23 5.64
CA ILE A 117 9.20 1.59 6.22
C ILE A 117 9.48 1.15 7.65
N ASP A 118 10.63 0.52 7.90
CA ASP A 118 11.01 0.07 9.24
C ASP A 118 11.14 1.25 10.22
N GLU A 119 11.79 2.31 9.79
CA GLU A 119 11.92 3.56 10.55
C GLU A 119 10.55 4.19 10.85
N LEU A 120 9.67 4.26 9.84
CA LEU A 120 8.32 4.79 9.98
C LEU A 120 7.47 3.98 10.96
N VAL A 121 7.54 2.65 10.88
CA VAL A 121 6.84 1.75 11.81
C VAL A 121 7.29 1.97 13.24
N ARG A 122 8.59 2.10 13.47
CA ARG A 122 9.14 2.36 14.80
C ARG A 122 8.65 3.67 15.39
N GLU A 123 8.61 4.71 14.58
CA GLU A 123 8.23 6.05 15.04
C GLU A 123 6.72 6.20 15.18
N VAL A 124 5.96 5.81 14.16
CA VAL A 124 4.52 6.09 14.09
C VAL A 124 3.68 5.09 14.86
N LEU A 125 4.03 3.80 14.83
CA LEU A 125 3.24 2.76 15.47
C LEU A 125 3.69 2.43 16.89
N ARG A 126 4.92 2.73 17.28
CA ARG A 126 5.47 2.38 18.59
C ARG A 126 5.61 3.57 19.53
N ASP A 127 5.50 4.79 19.04
CA ASP A 127 5.49 5.99 19.88
C ASP A 127 4.08 6.26 20.38
N GLU A 128 3.80 5.75 21.56
CA GLU A 128 2.51 5.90 22.26
C GLU A 128 2.56 6.97 23.36
N GLY A 129 3.54 7.86 23.30
CA GLY A 129 3.68 8.92 24.26
C GLY A 129 2.50 9.89 24.26
N PRO A 130 2.14 10.45 25.42
CA PRO A 130 1.05 11.42 25.51
C PRO A 130 1.38 12.69 24.73
N LYS A 131 0.36 13.25 24.08
CA LYS A 131 0.47 14.51 23.34
C LYS A 131 0.45 15.70 24.29
N LEU A 132 1.60 16.04 24.82
CA LEU A 132 1.74 17.18 25.71
C LEU A 132 2.06 18.45 24.92
N LEU A 133 1.49 19.58 25.37
CA LEU A 133 1.92 20.89 24.90
C LEU A 133 3.33 21.19 25.42
N PRO A 134 4.14 22.01 24.72
CA PRO A 134 5.50 22.33 25.15
C PRO A 134 5.61 22.84 26.58
N GLU A 135 4.67 23.65 27.01
CA GLU A 135 4.61 24.19 28.37
C GLU A 135 4.35 23.12 29.45
N GLU A 136 3.59 22.07 29.10
CA GLU A 136 3.33 20.95 30.00
C GLU A 136 4.55 20.01 30.10
N LYS A 137 5.35 19.92 29.04
CA LYS A 137 6.62 19.15 29.05
C LYS A 137 7.63 19.75 30.02
N ASP A 138 7.75 21.09 30.07
CA ASP A 138 8.67 21.78 30.97
C ASP A 138 8.29 21.61 32.43
N ARG A 139 7.01 21.50 32.76
CA ARG A 139 6.52 21.26 34.13
C ARG A 139 6.79 19.84 34.63
N GLY A 140 6.95 18.89 33.75
CA GLY A 140 7.27 17.50 34.07
C GLY A 140 8.74 17.24 34.41
N GLN A 141 9.62 18.20 34.21
CA GLN A 141 11.06 18.14 34.50
C GLN A 141 11.38 18.92 35.76
N ALA A 142 10.88 18.47 36.88
CA ALA A 142 11.35 18.93 38.17
C ALA A 142 12.37 17.95 38.76
#